data_20c6860fc01b56f6cda1cb417d0f8059
#
_entry.id   20c6860fc01b56f6cda1cb417d0f8059
#
_cell.length_a   1.000
_cell.length_b   1.000
_cell.length_c   1.000
_cell.angle_alpha   90.00
_cell.angle_beta   90.00
_cell.angle_gamma   90.00
#
_symmetry.space_group_name_H-M   'P 1'
#
loop_
_entity.id
_entity.type
_entity.pdbx_description
1 polymer ?
#
loop_
_entity_poly.entity_id
_entity_poly.type
_entity_poly.pdbx_seq_one_letter_code
_entity_poly.pdbx_strand_id
1 'polypeptide(L)'
;RFIIRDHDSVVRHWLRQGASGWRLDVADELPDDFIAEIRDAMEQENPDSFLLGEVWEDGSNKVAYSQRRRYLLGSETHGLMNYPFRTAALDWLRGGDAACFRDTMETIREHYPRPAFYSALNILGTHDTPRILTLLGAEHVPDTKDARAAYRLSPEERQKGEARLRVGEMLLYCFPGSPTVYYGDEAGMEGFEDPLNRKTYPWDRQDRELLDFFRSLGQLRRHRPSLQDGDLTYVYAQGGALVLRRQLGDEITVAALNAGETAVEVSLPWPRDLAREALTFQQFFAPGGKLRLRLPPVSGMILI
;
A
#
# COMPACT_ATOMS: atom_id res chain seq x y z
N ARG A 1 8.80 -28.82 -17.63
CA ARG A 1 10.21 -28.70 -18.03
C ARG A 1 10.48 -27.30 -18.55
N PHE A 2 9.90 -26.91 -19.67
CA PHE A 2 10.20 -25.65 -20.34
C PHE A 2 10.02 -24.39 -19.45
N ILE A 3 9.03 -24.35 -18.58
CA ILE A 3 8.75 -23.18 -17.73
C ILE A 3 9.73 -23.09 -16.55
N ILE A 4 10.07 -24.22 -15.89
CA ILE A 4 10.77 -24.22 -14.59
C ILE A 4 12.07 -25.01 -14.61
N ARG A 5 12.03 -26.32 -15.07
CA ARG A 5 13.06 -27.28 -14.75
C ARG A 5 14.28 -27.24 -15.67
N ASP A 6 14.10 -26.95 -16.95
CA ASP A 6 15.20 -26.90 -17.91
C ASP A 6 16.18 -25.79 -17.61
N HIS A 7 17.44 -25.97 -17.98
CA HIS A 7 18.48 -24.95 -17.79
C HIS A 7 18.09 -23.58 -18.39
N ASP A 8 17.44 -23.58 -19.55
CA ASP A 8 16.97 -22.39 -20.26
C ASP A 8 15.47 -22.14 -20.04
N SER A 9 14.92 -22.60 -18.91
CA SER A 9 13.52 -22.38 -18.57
C SER A 9 13.17 -20.90 -18.46
N VAL A 10 11.90 -20.55 -18.68
CA VAL A 10 11.41 -19.19 -18.62
C VAL A 10 11.78 -18.52 -17.29
N VAL A 11 11.58 -19.22 -16.16
CA VAL A 11 11.89 -18.72 -14.81
C VAL A 11 13.37 -18.35 -14.70
N ARG A 12 14.28 -19.24 -15.10
CA ARG A 12 15.73 -19.05 -14.98
C ARG A 12 16.28 -18.02 -15.98
N HIS A 13 15.76 -18.05 -17.21
CA HIS A 13 16.19 -17.14 -18.27
C HIS A 13 16.09 -15.67 -17.86
N TRP A 14 14.92 -15.24 -17.37
CA TRP A 14 14.72 -13.84 -17.02
C TRP A 14 15.48 -13.41 -15.77
N LEU A 15 15.68 -14.31 -14.80
CA LEU A 15 16.56 -14.02 -13.65
C LEU A 15 18.00 -13.76 -14.12
N ARG A 16 18.52 -14.54 -15.06
CA ARG A 16 19.84 -14.30 -15.68
C ARG A 16 19.90 -13.03 -16.49
N GLN A 17 18.78 -12.55 -17.03
CA GLN A 17 18.69 -11.27 -17.71
C GLN A 17 18.56 -10.09 -16.73
N GLY A 18 18.56 -10.32 -15.42
CA GLY A 18 18.55 -9.30 -14.38
C GLY A 18 17.21 -9.04 -13.70
N ALA A 19 16.19 -9.87 -13.94
CA ALA A 19 14.98 -9.82 -13.13
C ALA A 19 15.31 -10.22 -11.69
N SER A 20 14.76 -9.50 -10.70
CA SER A 20 14.97 -9.78 -9.27
C SER A 20 13.94 -10.74 -8.69
N GLY A 21 12.98 -11.20 -9.49
CA GLY A 21 11.94 -12.10 -9.03
C GLY A 21 10.78 -12.22 -10.00
N TRP A 22 9.71 -12.85 -9.52
CA TRP A 22 8.50 -13.12 -10.30
C TRP A 22 7.25 -12.76 -9.50
N ARG A 23 6.23 -12.26 -10.20
CA ARG A 23 4.87 -12.16 -9.72
C ARG A 23 4.03 -13.23 -10.42
N LEU A 24 3.37 -14.07 -9.64
CA LEU A 24 2.45 -15.08 -10.13
C LEU A 24 1.04 -14.50 -10.22
N ASP A 25 0.54 -14.46 -11.44
CA ASP A 25 -0.83 -14.08 -11.76
C ASP A 25 -1.79 -15.15 -11.24
N VAL A 26 -2.89 -14.74 -10.63
CA VAL A 26 -3.93 -15.63 -10.12
C VAL A 26 -3.34 -16.86 -9.42
N ALA A 27 -2.57 -16.63 -8.35
CA ALA A 27 -1.84 -17.74 -7.67
C ALA A 27 -2.79 -18.84 -7.15
N ASP A 28 -4.07 -18.52 -6.95
CA ASP A 28 -5.10 -19.49 -6.54
C ASP A 28 -5.34 -20.60 -7.58
N GLU A 29 -5.08 -20.32 -8.85
CA GLU A 29 -5.25 -21.26 -9.96
C GLU A 29 -4.01 -22.15 -10.18
N LEU A 30 -2.90 -21.87 -9.49
CA LEU A 30 -1.66 -22.64 -9.62
C LEU A 30 -1.58 -23.71 -8.53
N PRO A 31 -1.17 -24.96 -8.85
CA PRO A 31 -0.92 -25.97 -7.83
C PRO A 31 0.21 -25.57 -6.87
N ASP A 32 0.09 -25.89 -5.58
CA ASP A 32 1.11 -25.61 -4.57
C ASP A 32 2.50 -26.12 -4.95
N ASP A 33 2.58 -27.36 -5.44
CA ASP A 33 3.86 -27.96 -5.85
C ASP A 33 4.48 -27.22 -7.06
N PHE A 34 3.65 -26.66 -7.95
CA PHE A 34 4.15 -25.84 -9.06
C PHE A 34 4.73 -24.51 -8.57
N ILE A 35 4.10 -23.86 -7.60
CA ILE A 35 4.63 -22.64 -6.97
C ILE A 35 5.94 -22.94 -6.24
N ALA A 36 5.99 -24.04 -5.48
CA ALA A 36 7.21 -24.47 -4.79
C ALA A 36 8.36 -24.76 -5.77
N GLU A 37 8.10 -25.45 -6.89
CA GLU A 37 9.12 -25.67 -7.92
C GLU A 37 9.63 -24.37 -8.55
N ILE A 38 8.77 -23.36 -8.74
CA ILE A 38 9.20 -22.03 -9.20
C ILE A 38 10.15 -21.43 -8.17
N ARG A 39 9.78 -21.46 -6.89
CA ARG A 39 10.58 -20.96 -5.78
C ARG A 39 11.97 -21.60 -5.76
N ASP A 40 12.04 -22.92 -5.79
CA ASP A 40 13.29 -23.67 -5.81
C ASP A 40 14.18 -23.29 -7.01
N ALA A 41 13.58 -23.17 -8.19
CA ALA A 41 14.31 -22.79 -9.39
C ALA A 41 14.86 -21.37 -9.33
N MET A 42 14.11 -20.45 -8.73
CA MET A 42 14.52 -19.06 -8.52
C MET A 42 15.70 -18.98 -7.56
N GLU A 43 15.61 -19.62 -6.40
CA GLU A 43 16.64 -19.61 -5.36
C GLU A 43 17.96 -20.25 -5.83
N GLN A 44 17.89 -21.27 -6.70
CA GLN A 44 19.08 -21.86 -7.35
C GLN A 44 19.78 -20.89 -8.30
N GLU A 45 19.05 -20.02 -8.98
CA GLU A 45 19.64 -19.03 -9.90
C GLU A 45 20.08 -17.76 -9.17
N ASN A 46 19.26 -17.28 -8.23
CA ASN A 46 19.50 -16.08 -7.43
C ASN A 46 18.84 -16.24 -6.06
N PRO A 47 19.62 -16.53 -5.00
CA PRO A 47 19.09 -16.67 -3.63
C PRO A 47 18.36 -15.44 -3.10
N ASP A 48 18.66 -14.25 -3.65
CA ASP A 48 18.02 -12.97 -3.25
C ASP A 48 16.76 -12.67 -4.07
N SER A 49 16.33 -13.61 -4.94
CA SER A 49 15.14 -13.41 -5.76
C SER A 49 13.85 -13.42 -4.92
N PHE A 50 12.84 -12.67 -5.36
CA PHE A 50 11.58 -12.52 -4.66
C PHE A 50 10.41 -13.12 -5.45
N LEU A 51 9.65 -14.03 -4.85
CA LEU A 51 8.43 -14.60 -5.43
C LEU A 51 7.20 -13.99 -4.78
N LEU A 52 6.41 -13.27 -5.58
CA LEU A 52 5.16 -12.62 -5.19
C LEU A 52 3.96 -13.39 -5.74
N GLY A 53 2.95 -13.66 -4.92
CA GLY A 53 1.67 -14.23 -5.36
C GLY A 53 0.57 -13.16 -5.42
N GLU A 54 -0.29 -13.26 -6.43
CA GLU A 54 -1.56 -12.53 -6.42
C GLU A 54 -2.62 -13.39 -5.76
N VAL A 55 -3.08 -12.94 -4.60
CA VAL A 55 -4.21 -13.50 -3.84
C VAL A 55 -5.02 -12.33 -3.31
N TRP A 56 -6.34 -12.35 -3.53
CA TRP A 56 -7.19 -11.19 -3.23
C TRP A 56 -7.71 -11.16 -1.80
N GLU A 57 -7.60 -12.28 -1.07
CA GLU A 57 -8.05 -12.41 0.31
C GLU A 57 -6.86 -12.66 1.26
N ASP A 58 -7.17 -13.01 2.51
CA ASP A 58 -6.18 -13.50 3.47
C ASP A 58 -5.58 -14.83 2.99
N GLY A 59 -4.32 -14.80 2.57
CA GLY A 59 -3.63 -15.97 2.02
C GLY A 59 -3.25 -17.01 3.07
N SER A 60 -3.37 -16.73 4.37
CA SER A 60 -3.02 -17.67 5.43
C SER A 60 -4.03 -18.79 5.61
N ASN A 61 -5.28 -18.52 5.28
CA ASN A 61 -6.40 -19.44 5.48
C ASN A 61 -7.17 -19.75 4.18
N LYS A 62 -6.64 -19.31 3.05
CA LYS A 62 -7.26 -19.51 1.74
C LYS A 62 -7.45 -21.01 1.44
N VAL A 63 -8.65 -21.34 1.01
CA VAL A 63 -8.99 -22.67 0.46
C VAL A 63 -9.33 -22.50 -1.02
N ALA A 64 -8.60 -23.17 -1.89
CA ALA A 64 -8.88 -23.26 -3.31
C ALA A 64 -8.83 -24.74 -3.73
N TYR A 65 -9.73 -25.18 -4.61
CA TYR A 65 -9.81 -26.57 -5.07
C TYR A 65 -9.89 -27.60 -3.92
N SER A 66 -10.63 -27.28 -2.86
CA SER A 66 -10.80 -28.08 -1.65
C SER A 66 -9.50 -28.36 -0.87
N GLN A 67 -8.46 -27.57 -1.11
CA GLN A 67 -7.20 -27.65 -0.38
C GLN A 67 -6.88 -26.31 0.28
N ARG A 68 -6.42 -26.36 1.55
CA ARG A 68 -5.87 -25.18 2.22
C ARG A 68 -4.50 -24.87 1.59
N ARG A 69 -4.37 -23.65 1.11
CA ARG A 69 -3.16 -23.18 0.43
C ARG A 69 -2.02 -22.91 1.43
N ARG A 70 -0.79 -23.01 0.96
CA ARG A 70 0.43 -22.97 1.79
C ARG A 70 1.34 -21.79 1.44
N TYR A 71 0.83 -20.76 0.77
CA TYR A 71 1.59 -19.65 0.21
C TYR A 71 2.68 -19.09 1.11
N LEU A 72 2.40 -18.93 2.42
CA LEU A 72 3.26 -18.22 3.37
C LEU A 72 3.97 -19.14 4.37
N LEU A 73 4.00 -20.46 4.12
CA LEU A 73 4.64 -21.43 5.02
C LEU A 73 6.14 -21.64 4.75
N GLY A 74 6.75 -20.82 3.89
CA GLY A 74 8.20 -20.78 3.68
C GLY A 74 8.71 -21.50 2.44
N SER A 75 7.89 -22.33 1.76
CA SER A 75 8.28 -23.08 0.56
C SER A 75 7.68 -22.57 -0.75
N GLU A 76 6.81 -21.58 -0.68
CA GLU A 76 6.11 -21.04 -1.85
C GLU A 76 6.43 -19.56 -2.04
N THR A 77 5.47 -18.66 -1.84
CA THR A 77 5.72 -17.21 -2.03
C THR A 77 6.47 -16.59 -0.85
N HIS A 78 7.22 -15.53 -1.12
CA HIS A 78 7.82 -14.69 -0.07
C HIS A 78 6.80 -13.70 0.50
N GLY A 79 5.88 -13.24 -0.34
CA GLY A 79 4.82 -12.28 0.01
C GLY A 79 3.66 -12.37 -0.97
N LEU A 80 2.59 -11.67 -0.63
CA LEU A 80 1.38 -11.58 -1.43
C LEU A 80 1.05 -10.12 -1.75
N MET A 81 0.31 -9.90 -2.84
CA MET A 81 -0.34 -8.62 -3.10
C MET A 81 -1.40 -8.39 -2.01
N ASN A 82 -1.30 -7.29 -1.29
CA ASN A 82 -2.12 -7.04 -0.09
C ASN A 82 -3.45 -6.37 -0.45
N TYR A 83 -4.35 -7.13 -1.05
CA TYR A 83 -5.71 -6.68 -1.33
C TYR A 83 -6.55 -6.45 -0.06
N PRO A 84 -6.38 -7.20 1.05
CA PRO A 84 -6.99 -6.85 2.33
C PRO A 84 -6.62 -5.44 2.82
N PHE A 85 -5.35 -5.03 2.69
CA PHE A 85 -4.93 -3.66 2.97
C PHE A 85 -5.66 -2.65 2.08
N ARG A 86 -5.72 -2.91 0.77
CA ARG A 86 -6.41 -2.03 -0.18
C ARG A 86 -7.86 -1.84 0.20
N THR A 87 -8.58 -2.91 0.45
CA THR A 87 -10.01 -2.86 0.78
C THR A 87 -10.24 -2.07 2.07
N ALA A 88 -9.52 -2.39 3.13
CA ALA A 88 -9.64 -1.71 4.42
C ALA A 88 -9.25 -0.22 4.34
N ALA A 89 -8.19 0.11 3.59
CA ALA A 89 -7.75 1.49 3.38
C ALA A 89 -8.78 2.30 2.59
N LEU A 90 -9.35 1.74 1.52
CA LEU A 90 -10.38 2.42 0.72
C LEU A 90 -11.66 2.64 1.50
N ASP A 91 -12.11 1.66 2.28
CA ASP A 91 -13.29 1.80 3.13
C ASP A 91 -13.10 2.94 4.12
N TRP A 92 -11.93 3.00 4.78
CA TRP A 92 -11.60 4.09 5.70
C TRP A 92 -11.49 5.45 5.00
N LEU A 93 -10.79 5.54 3.86
CA LEU A 93 -10.63 6.78 3.09
C LEU A 93 -11.96 7.34 2.55
N ARG A 94 -12.97 6.50 2.42
CA ARG A 94 -14.31 6.86 1.97
C ARG A 94 -15.31 7.12 3.10
N GLY A 95 -14.83 7.22 4.35
CA GLY A 95 -15.62 7.60 5.51
C GLY A 95 -15.91 6.46 6.50
N GLY A 96 -15.27 5.31 6.33
CA GLY A 96 -15.32 4.23 7.31
C GLY A 96 -14.51 4.53 8.59
N ASP A 97 -14.60 3.64 9.56
CA ASP A 97 -13.89 3.78 10.83
C ASP A 97 -12.46 3.27 10.75
N ALA A 98 -11.51 4.07 11.22
CA ALA A 98 -10.09 3.69 11.34
C ALA A 98 -9.87 2.46 12.23
N ALA A 99 -10.78 2.19 13.18
CA ALA A 99 -10.73 0.98 13.98
C ALA A 99 -10.92 -0.27 13.10
N CYS A 100 -11.81 -0.24 12.10
CA CYS A 100 -12.01 -1.36 11.17
C CYS A 100 -10.75 -1.63 10.34
N PHE A 101 -10.06 -0.57 9.87
CA PHE A 101 -8.78 -0.71 9.19
C PHE A 101 -7.74 -1.37 10.11
N ARG A 102 -7.59 -0.85 11.35
CA ARG A 102 -6.67 -1.42 12.34
C ARG A 102 -6.97 -2.90 12.58
N ASP A 103 -8.21 -3.26 12.86
CA ASP A 103 -8.60 -4.62 13.24
C ASP A 103 -8.38 -5.61 12.08
N THR A 104 -8.66 -5.19 10.85
CA THR A 104 -8.35 -5.98 9.65
C THR A 104 -6.84 -6.21 9.53
N MET A 105 -6.03 -5.16 9.67
CA MET A 105 -4.58 -5.29 9.54
C MET A 105 -3.92 -6.03 10.71
N GLU A 106 -4.45 -5.91 11.93
CA GLU A 106 -4.00 -6.72 13.06
C GLU A 106 -4.33 -8.20 12.84
N THR A 107 -5.51 -8.54 12.32
CA THR A 107 -5.86 -9.92 11.93
C THR A 107 -4.84 -10.48 10.92
N ILE A 108 -4.53 -9.73 9.87
CA ILE A 108 -3.50 -10.15 8.89
C ILE A 108 -2.13 -10.28 9.56
N ARG A 109 -1.75 -9.36 10.45
CA ARG A 109 -0.46 -9.41 11.17
C ARG A 109 -0.34 -10.63 12.08
N GLU A 110 -1.44 -11.05 12.71
CA GLU A 110 -1.50 -12.25 13.56
C GLU A 110 -1.44 -13.54 12.72
N HIS A 111 -2.02 -13.52 11.52
CA HIS A 111 -2.08 -14.66 10.63
C HIS A 111 -0.80 -14.89 9.83
N TYR A 112 -0.06 -13.83 9.48
CA TYR A 112 1.11 -13.92 8.62
C TYR A 112 2.39 -14.07 9.43
N PRO A 113 3.33 -14.93 9.01
CA PRO A 113 4.70 -14.85 9.52
C PRO A 113 5.24 -13.43 9.33
N ARG A 114 6.00 -12.91 10.33
CA ARG A 114 6.55 -11.56 10.29
C ARG A 114 7.23 -11.21 8.96
N PRO A 115 8.11 -12.05 8.36
CA PRO A 115 8.71 -11.74 7.08
C PRO A 115 7.69 -11.53 5.96
N ALA A 116 6.64 -12.36 5.90
CA ALA A 116 5.59 -12.24 4.88
C ALA A 116 4.74 -10.97 5.05
N PHE A 117 4.42 -10.58 6.29
CA PHE A 117 3.72 -9.33 6.57
C PHE A 117 4.55 -8.10 6.17
N TYR A 118 5.87 -8.13 6.44
CA TYR A 118 6.79 -7.02 6.11
C TYR A 118 7.23 -7.01 4.65
N SER A 119 6.99 -8.07 3.90
CA SER A 119 7.20 -8.14 2.44
C SER A 119 5.92 -8.15 1.61
N ALA A 120 4.76 -8.02 2.25
CA ALA A 120 3.49 -7.88 1.54
C ALA A 120 3.51 -6.64 0.63
N LEU A 121 2.98 -6.79 -0.59
CA LEU A 121 2.92 -5.70 -1.56
C LEU A 121 1.65 -4.88 -1.33
N ASN A 122 1.76 -3.80 -0.56
CA ASN A 122 0.63 -2.92 -0.27
C ASN A 122 0.26 -2.10 -1.51
N ILE A 123 -1.03 -2.05 -1.82
CA ILE A 123 -1.58 -1.42 -3.03
C ILE A 123 -2.78 -0.55 -2.68
N LEU A 124 -2.99 0.55 -3.40
CA LEU A 124 -4.24 1.30 -3.44
C LEU A 124 -4.90 1.18 -4.82
N GLY A 125 -4.11 1.17 -5.89
CA GLY A 125 -4.52 0.98 -7.27
C GLY A 125 -3.79 -0.18 -7.95
N THR A 126 -4.44 -0.82 -8.91
CA THR A 126 -3.86 -1.86 -9.79
C THR A 126 -4.44 -1.77 -11.19
N HIS A 127 -3.87 -2.56 -12.12
CA HIS A 127 -4.39 -2.70 -13.48
C HIS A 127 -5.78 -3.38 -13.56
N ASP A 128 -6.22 -4.04 -12.48
CA ASP A 128 -7.52 -4.74 -12.40
C ASP A 128 -8.60 -3.91 -11.69
N THR A 129 -8.25 -2.72 -11.23
CA THR A 129 -9.15 -1.88 -10.45
C THR A 129 -9.30 -0.49 -11.07
N PRO A 130 -10.40 0.24 -10.84
CA PRO A 130 -10.48 1.64 -11.21
C PRO A 130 -9.32 2.46 -10.62
N ARG A 131 -8.92 3.54 -11.29
CA ARG A 131 -7.92 4.47 -10.82
C ARG A 131 -8.27 5.01 -9.44
N ILE A 132 -7.30 5.05 -8.55
CA ILE A 132 -7.51 5.45 -7.16
C ILE A 132 -8.10 6.87 -7.04
N LEU A 133 -7.61 7.81 -7.86
CA LEU A 133 -8.14 9.16 -7.87
C LEU A 133 -9.63 9.21 -8.25
N THR A 134 -10.04 8.41 -9.24
CA THR A 134 -11.46 8.30 -9.63
C THR A 134 -12.29 7.67 -8.52
N LEU A 135 -11.80 6.62 -7.86
CA LEU A 135 -12.51 5.97 -6.75
C LEU A 135 -12.74 6.88 -5.55
N LEU A 136 -11.79 7.77 -5.27
CA LEU A 136 -11.84 8.65 -4.11
C LEU A 136 -12.55 9.98 -4.38
N GLY A 137 -12.59 10.41 -5.66
CA GLY A 137 -13.15 11.70 -6.06
C GLY A 137 -14.55 11.64 -6.65
N ALA A 138 -14.83 10.66 -7.52
CA ALA A 138 -16.10 10.60 -8.22
C ALA A 138 -17.30 10.45 -7.28
N GLU A 139 -18.30 11.30 -7.45
CA GLU A 139 -19.52 11.26 -6.65
C GLU A 139 -20.47 10.13 -7.08
N HIS A 140 -20.39 9.74 -8.34
CA HIS A 140 -21.18 8.63 -8.88
C HIS A 140 -20.41 7.85 -9.95
N VAL A 141 -20.83 6.61 -10.16
CA VAL A 141 -20.33 5.76 -11.24
C VAL A 141 -21.36 5.80 -12.37
N PRO A 142 -21.02 6.30 -13.58
CA PRO A 142 -21.97 6.32 -14.70
C PRO A 142 -22.44 4.91 -15.09
N ASP A 143 -23.70 4.78 -15.49
CA ASP A 143 -24.32 3.47 -15.76
C ASP A 143 -23.75 2.76 -16.99
N THR A 144 -23.36 3.52 -18.02
CA THR A 144 -22.88 2.94 -19.28
C THR A 144 -21.37 3.04 -19.43
N LYS A 145 -20.79 2.09 -20.17
CA LYS A 145 -19.37 2.08 -20.47
C LYS A 145 -18.91 3.33 -21.22
N ASP A 146 -19.70 3.82 -22.16
CA ASP A 146 -19.40 5.04 -22.93
C ASP A 146 -19.40 6.27 -22.01
N ALA A 147 -20.39 6.37 -21.11
CA ALA A 147 -20.43 7.44 -20.12
C ALA A 147 -19.23 7.40 -19.17
N ARG A 148 -18.81 6.20 -18.73
CA ARG A 148 -17.56 6.02 -17.93
C ARG A 148 -16.32 6.42 -18.71
N ALA A 149 -16.25 6.10 -19.99
CA ALA A 149 -15.13 6.47 -20.86
C ALA A 149 -15.03 7.99 -21.07
N ALA A 150 -16.17 8.67 -21.16
CA ALA A 150 -16.27 10.11 -21.30
C ALA A 150 -16.12 10.88 -19.98
N TYR A 151 -16.34 10.23 -18.84
CA TYR A 151 -16.31 10.87 -17.52
C TYR A 151 -14.95 11.50 -17.24
N ARG A 152 -15.00 12.68 -16.65
CA ARG A 152 -13.86 13.37 -16.05
C ARG A 152 -14.31 13.91 -14.72
N LEU A 153 -13.43 13.85 -13.73
CA LEU A 153 -13.70 14.48 -12.42
C LEU A 153 -13.93 15.99 -12.60
N SER A 154 -14.96 16.53 -11.97
CA SER A 154 -15.10 17.98 -11.82
C SER A 154 -13.93 18.51 -10.97
N PRO A 155 -13.68 19.83 -10.99
CA PRO A 155 -12.66 20.42 -10.11
C PRO A 155 -12.86 20.08 -8.64
N GLU A 156 -14.10 20.03 -8.18
CA GLU A 156 -14.49 19.72 -6.79
C GLU A 156 -14.24 18.25 -6.48
N GLU A 157 -14.65 17.34 -7.37
CA GLU A 157 -14.41 15.90 -7.25
C GLU A 157 -12.91 15.61 -7.25
N ARG A 158 -12.16 16.27 -8.13
CA ARG A 158 -10.71 16.11 -8.23
C ARG A 158 -10.03 16.59 -6.95
N GLN A 159 -10.36 17.77 -6.43
CA GLN A 159 -9.80 18.30 -5.19
C GLN A 159 -10.07 17.36 -4.02
N LYS A 160 -11.30 16.86 -3.90
CA LYS A 160 -11.69 15.87 -2.88
C LYS A 160 -10.92 14.56 -3.03
N GLY A 161 -10.83 14.06 -4.26
CA GLY A 161 -10.08 12.84 -4.58
C GLY A 161 -8.61 12.96 -4.25
N GLU A 162 -7.95 14.06 -4.61
CA GLU A 162 -6.54 14.31 -4.34
C GLU A 162 -6.25 14.46 -2.84
N ALA A 163 -7.12 15.13 -2.09
CA ALA A 163 -6.96 15.24 -0.64
C ALA A 163 -6.97 13.85 0.02
N ARG A 164 -7.93 13.00 -0.34
CA ARG A 164 -8.01 11.62 0.15
C ARG A 164 -6.86 10.74 -0.35
N LEU A 165 -6.44 10.91 -1.60
CA LEU A 165 -5.30 10.20 -2.18
C LEU A 165 -4.02 10.52 -1.39
N ARG A 166 -3.76 11.78 -1.06
CA ARG A 166 -2.60 12.15 -0.24
C ARG A 166 -2.60 11.47 1.13
N VAL A 167 -3.75 11.39 1.80
CA VAL A 167 -3.89 10.66 3.07
C VAL A 167 -3.63 9.16 2.88
N GLY A 168 -4.18 8.57 1.82
CA GLY A 168 -3.97 7.15 1.48
C GLY A 168 -2.51 6.83 1.17
N GLU A 169 -1.83 7.70 0.44
CA GLU A 169 -0.41 7.51 0.11
C GLU A 169 0.49 7.68 1.34
N MET A 170 0.20 8.62 2.25
CA MET A 170 0.91 8.68 3.53
C MET A 170 0.75 7.39 4.31
N LEU A 171 -0.47 6.81 4.33
CA LEU A 171 -0.69 5.50 4.94
C LEU A 171 0.13 4.42 4.22
N LEU A 172 0.05 4.33 2.90
CA LEU A 172 0.74 3.33 2.08
C LEU A 172 2.25 3.33 2.33
N TYR A 173 2.88 4.51 2.33
CA TYR A 173 4.33 4.63 2.51
C TYR A 173 4.79 4.47 3.97
N CYS A 174 3.92 4.69 4.95
CA CYS A 174 4.25 4.52 6.37
C CYS A 174 3.91 3.14 6.93
N PHE A 175 3.06 2.37 6.26
CA PHE A 175 2.66 1.03 6.71
C PHE A 175 3.77 -0.01 6.49
N PRO A 176 3.88 -1.10 7.32
CA PRO A 176 4.75 -2.23 7.04
C PRO A 176 4.44 -2.89 5.70
N GLY A 177 5.45 -3.39 5.01
CA GLY A 177 5.33 -3.96 3.67
C GLY A 177 5.92 -3.05 2.61
N SER A 178 5.77 -3.41 1.35
CA SER A 178 6.28 -2.66 0.20
C SER A 178 5.19 -1.79 -0.41
N PRO A 179 5.32 -0.45 -0.40
CA PRO A 179 4.37 0.42 -1.07
C PRO A 179 4.45 0.22 -2.58
N THR A 180 3.31 0.07 -3.22
CA THR A 180 3.22 -0.12 -4.66
C THR A 180 2.31 0.92 -5.28
N VAL A 181 2.85 1.67 -6.23
CA VAL A 181 2.14 2.68 -7.00
C VAL A 181 1.81 2.12 -8.37
N TYR A 182 0.52 2.09 -8.72
CA TYR A 182 0.12 1.78 -10.09
C TYR A 182 0.47 2.96 -11.00
N TYR A 183 1.16 2.71 -12.13
CA TYR A 183 1.66 3.77 -12.99
C TYR A 183 0.58 4.81 -13.31
N GLY A 184 0.93 6.08 -13.18
CA GLY A 184 0.05 7.21 -13.48
C GLY A 184 -0.84 7.65 -12.31
N ASP A 185 -0.95 6.90 -11.22
CA ASP A 185 -1.63 7.39 -10.01
C ASP A 185 -0.89 8.61 -9.44
N GLU A 186 0.45 8.57 -9.48
CA GLU A 186 1.33 9.70 -9.15
C GLU A 186 1.23 10.90 -10.11
N ALA A 187 0.71 10.66 -11.31
CA ALA A 187 0.50 11.69 -12.33
C ALA A 187 -0.94 12.23 -12.36
N GLY A 188 -1.79 11.75 -11.46
CA GLY A 188 -3.20 12.16 -11.37
C GLY A 188 -4.09 11.59 -12.47
N MET A 189 -3.78 10.38 -12.97
CA MET A 189 -4.60 9.73 -13.99
C MET A 189 -5.96 9.30 -13.44
N GLU A 190 -6.97 9.45 -14.30
CA GLU A 190 -8.35 9.09 -14.03
C GLU A 190 -8.80 7.93 -14.92
N GLY A 191 -9.72 7.10 -14.43
CA GLY A 191 -10.33 6.03 -15.19
C GLY A 191 -11.12 5.06 -14.30
N PHE A 192 -12.24 4.59 -14.81
CA PHE A 192 -12.99 3.49 -14.23
C PHE A 192 -12.30 2.14 -14.55
N GLU A 193 -13.00 1.03 -14.39
CA GLU A 193 -12.49 -0.33 -14.62
C GLU A 193 -11.87 -0.55 -16.02
N ASP A 194 -11.21 -1.67 -16.18
CA ASP A 194 -10.57 -2.10 -17.43
C ASP A 194 -11.51 -2.02 -18.64
N PRO A 195 -11.06 -1.44 -19.77
CA PRO A 195 -9.73 -0.93 -20.07
C PRO A 195 -9.52 0.56 -19.75
N LEU A 196 -10.46 1.24 -19.09
CA LEU A 196 -10.44 2.68 -18.89
C LEU A 196 -9.36 3.15 -17.90
N ASN A 197 -8.93 2.25 -17.01
CA ASN A 197 -7.82 2.46 -16.07
C ASN A 197 -6.43 2.28 -16.71
N ARG A 198 -6.33 1.71 -17.93
CA ARG A 198 -5.05 1.35 -18.60
C ARG A 198 -4.65 2.31 -19.71
N LYS A 199 -5.01 3.58 -19.60
CA LYS A 199 -4.61 4.63 -20.54
C LYS A 199 -3.09 4.81 -20.56
N THR A 200 -2.57 5.36 -21.69
CA THR A 200 -1.15 5.72 -21.79
C THR A 200 -0.78 6.78 -20.77
N TYR A 201 0.48 6.72 -20.31
CA TYR A 201 1.01 7.69 -19.34
C TYR A 201 0.99 9.11 -19.95
N PRO A 202 0.55 10.12 -19.18
CA PRO A 202 0.37 11.50 -19.68
C PRO A 202 1.70 12.28 -19.69
N TRP A 203 2.67 11.87 -20.51
CA TRP A 203 3.95 12.55 -20.63
C TRP A 203 3.74 14.05 -20.88
N ASP A 204 4.50 14.90 -20.19
CA ASP A 204 4.45 16.39 -20.24
C ASP A 204 3.14 17.03 -19.73
N ARG A 205 2.18 16.22 -19.24
CA ARG A 205 0.89 16.67 -18.70
C ARG A 205 0.60 16.09 -17.32
N GLN A 206 1.63 15.59 -16.62
CA GLN A 206 1.52 15.06 -15.28
C GLN A 206 1.09 16.16 -14.30
N ASP A 207 0.31 15.80 -13.29
CA ASP A 207 0.14 16.61 -12.10
C ASP A 207 1.48 16.68 -11.35
N ARG A 208 2.18 17.82 -11.47
CA ARG A 208 3.53 17.96 -10.92
C ARG A 208 3.53 18.02 -9.39
N GLU A 209 2.52 18.64 -8.78
CA GLU A 209 2.43 18.74 -7.33
C GLU A 209 2.20 17.36 -6.70
N LEU A 210 1.32 16.57 -7.32
CA LEU A 210 1.07 15.20 -6.89
C LEU A 210 2.31 14.32 -7.10
N LEU A 211 2.94 14.42 -8.26
CA LEU A 211 4.16 13.66 -8.56
C LEU A 211 5.30 13.97 -7.56
N ASP A 212 5.51 15.23 -7.22
CA ASP A 212 6.54 15.65 -6.26
C ASP A 212 6.19 15.20 -4.83
N PHE A 213 4.91 15.13 -4.49
CA PHE A 213 4.45 14.55 -3.23
C PHE A 213 4.80 13.05 -3.14
N PHE A 214 4.49 12.26 -4.17
CA PHE A 214 4.85 10.83 -4.21
C PHE A 214 6.37 10.62 -4.13
N ARG A 215 7.15 11.42 -4.84
CA ARG A 215 8.62 11.39 -4.77
C ARG A 215 9.14 11.68 -3.36
N SER A 216 8.54 12.67 -2.69
CA SER A 216 8.91 13.03 -1.33
C SER A 216 8.63 11.90 -0.33
N LEU A 217 7.48 11.22 -0.45
CA LEU A 217 7.17 10.04 0.35
C LEU A 217 8.14 8.88 0.08
N GLY A 218 8.47 8.63 -1.19
CA GLY A 218 9.43 7.61 -1.58
C GLY A 218 10.82 7.87 -1.01
N GLN A 219 11.29 9.12 -1.08
CA GLN A 219 12.56 9.52 -0.49
C GLN A 219 12.55 9.41 1.04
N LEU A 220 11.45 9.87 1.68
CA LEU A 220 11.30 9.73 3.13
C LEU A 220 11.42 8.27 3.54
N ARG A 221 10.68 7.36 2.92
CA ARG A 221 10.75 5.93 3.24
C ARG A 221 12.15 5.34 3.01
N ARG A 222 12.81 5.73 1.92
CA ARG A 222 14.16 5.25 1.59
C ARG A 222 15.21 5.66 2.64
N HIS A 223 15.05 6.83 3.29
CA HIS A 223 15.99 7.36 4.26
C HIS A 223 15.55 7.19 5.72
N ARG A 224 14.46 6.46 5.96
CA ARG A 224 13.93 6.19 7.31
C ARG A 224 13.82 4.69 7.56
N PRO A 225 14.84 4.06 8.16
CA PRO A 225 14.84 2.65 8.52
C PRO A 225 13.61 2.22 9.33
N SER A 226 13.10 3.10 10.21
CA SER A 226 11.84 2.83 10.93
C SER A 226 10.64 2.57 10.03
N LEU A 227 10.56 3.19 8.85
CA LEU A 227 9.50 2.93 7.88
C LEU A 227 9.70 1.62 7.10
N GLN A 228 10.94 1.15 6.99
CA GLN A 228 11.27 -0.11 6.31
C GLN A 228 11.02 -1.30 7.25
N ASP A 229 11.74 -1.40 8.37
CA ASP A 229 11.78 -2.58 9.24
C ASP A 229 11.25 -2.33 10.66
N GLY A 230 10.89 -1.08 10.99
CA GLY A 230 10.42 -0.71 12.32
C GLY A 230 9.12 -1.41 12.72
N ASP A 231 8.96 -1.65 14.01
CA ASP A 231 7.73 -2.21 14.56
C ASP A 231 6.56 -1.25 14.41
N LEU A 232 5.37 -1.80 14.17
CA LEU A 232 4.12 -1.07 14.06
C LEU A 232 3.40 -1.01 15.41
N THR A 233 2.95 0.18 15.78
CA THR A 233 2.01 0.40 16.89
C THR A 233 0.90 1.35 16.44
N TYR A 234 -0.35 0.98 16.68
CA TYR A 234 -1.48 1.88 16.54
C TYR A 234 -1.61 2.72 17.82
N VAL A 235 -1.36 4.02 17.70
CA VAL A 235 -1.44 4.96 18.83
C VAL A 235 -2.87 5.45 19.01
N TYR A 236 -3.58 5.61 17.90
CA TYR A 236 -4.99 6.01 17.86
C TYR A 236 -5.64 5.43 16.60
N ALA A 237 -6.85 4.90 16.71
CA ALA A 237 -7.66 4.44 15.58
C ALA A 237 -9.13 4.52 15.95
N GLN A 238 -9.82 5.59 15.55
CA GLN A 238 -11.23 5.80 15.83
C GLN A 238 -11.82 6.82 14.85
N GLY A 239 -13.00 6.54 14.32
CA GLY A 239 -13.66 7.37 13.33
C GLY A 239 -12.77 7.62 12.12
N GLY A 240 -12.65 8.88 11.69
CA GLY A 240 -11.76 9.25 10.58
C GLY A 240 -10.27 9.24 10.91
N ALA A 241 -9.87 9.24 12.19
CA ALA A 241 -8.48 9.46 12.57
C ALA A 241 -7.72 8.14 12.85
N LEU A 242 -6.56 8.02 12.23
CA LEU A 242 -5.62 6.91 12.37
C LEU A 242 -4.23 7.47 12.68
N VAL A 243 -3.65 7.09 13.83
CA VAL A 243 -2.27 7.43 14.18
C VAL A 243 -1.48 6.14 14.38
N LEU A 244 -0.49 5.92 13.55
CA LEU A 244 0.40 4.79 13.64
C LEU A 244 1.84 5.24 13.88
N ARG A 245 2.56 4.49 14.70
CA ARG A 245 3.98 4.68 14.99
C ARG A 245 4.78 3.52 14.41
N ARG A 246 5.87 3.87 13.72
CA ARG A 246 6.91 2.95 13.30
C ARG A 246 8.16 3.25 14.12
N GLN A 247 8.77 2.21 14.69
CA GLN A 247 9.95 2.39 15.54
C GLN A 247 10.99 1.31 15.27
N LEU A 248 12.24 1.75 15.07
CA LEU A 248 13.42 0.90 14.96
C LEU A 248 14.52 1.47 15.85
N GLY A 249 14.82 0.79 16.97
CA GLY A 249 15.71 1.35 18.01
C GLY A 249 15.18 2.69 18.51
N ASP A 250 16.02 3.73 18.44
CA ASP A 250 15.66 5.09 18.86
C ASP A 250 15.01 5.93 17.75
N GLU A 251 14.93 5.38 16.52
CA GLU A 251 14.27 6.06 15.43
C GLU A 251 12.75 5.83 15.46
N ILE A 252 12.01 6.93 15.56
CA ILE A 252 10.56 6.94 15.57
C ILE A 252 10.05 7.75 14.38
N THR A 253 9.07 7.21 13.68
CA THR A 253 8.26 7.92 12.69
C THR A 253 6.78 7.69 13.02
N VAL A 254 5.99 8.76 13.06
CA VAL A 254 4.55 8.71 13.33
C VAL A 254 3.80 9.27 12.14
N ALA A 255 2.89 8.48 11.57
CA ALA A 255 1.90 8.99 10.62
C ALA A 255 0.60 9.30 11.39
N ALA A 256 0.20 10.56 11.39
CA ALA A 256 -1.04 11.03 12.01
C ALA A 256 -1.98 11.49 10.89
N LEU A 257 -3.03 10.73 10.64
CA LEU A 257 -3.87 10.79 9.46
C LEU A 257 -5.33 10.97 9.86
N ASN A 258 -6.07 11.75 9.09
CA ASN A 258 -7.51 11.93 9.24
C ASN A 258 -8.20 11.88 7.87
N ALA A 259 -8.95 10.83 7.61
CA ALA A 259 -9.78 10.68 6.41
C ALA A 259 -11.20 11.23 6.60
N GLY A 260 -11.57 11.62 7.83
CA GLY A 260 -12.89 12.13 8.17
C GLY A 260 -13.12 13.59 7.79
N GLU A 261 -14.37 13.99 7.74
CA GLU A 261 -14.84 15.33 7.36
C GLU A 261 -14.81 16.33 8.55
N THR A 262 -14.37 15.91 9.72
CA THR A 262 -14.26 16.76 10.92
C THR A 262 -12.84 16.74 11.47
N ALA A 263 -12.42 17.86 12.06
CA ALA A 263 -11.12 17.91 12.73
C ALA A 263 -11.11 17.04 13.98
N VAL A 264 -9.98 16.36 14.22
CA VAL A 264 -9.79 15.49 15.39
C VAL A 264 -8.56 15.94 16.17
N GLU A 265 -8.72 16.03 17.50
CA GLU A 265 -7.58 16.26 18.39
C GLU A 265 -7.07 14.94 18.94
N VAL A 266 -5.77 14.73 18.79
CA VAL A 266 -5.08 13.53 19.30
C VAL A 266 -3.93 13.92 20.20
N SER A 267 -3.65 13.10 21.18
CA SER A 267 -2.53 13.31 22.09
C SER A 267 -1.76 11.99 22.21
N LEU A 268 -0.45 12.05 21.96
CA LEU A 268 0.39 10.88 21.95
C LEU A 268 1.68 11.09 22.77
N PRO A 269 2.26 10.02 23.33
CA PRO A 269 3.59 10.07 23.94
C PRO A 269 4.64 10.42 22.87
N TRP A 270 5.54 11.35 23.21
CA TRP A 270 6.65 11.73 22.35
C TRP A 270 7.95 11.80 23.18
N PRO A 271 9.03 11.14 22.77
CA PRO A 271 10.22 10.97 23.62
C PRO A 271 11.14 12.20 23.64
N ARG A 272 10.83 13.25 22.89
CA ARG A 272 11.62 14.48 22.74
C ARG A 272 10.76 15.70 23.02
N ASP A 273 11.37 16.85 23.24
CA ASP A 273 10.63 18.11 23.45
C ASP A 273 10.07 18.69 22.14
N LEU A 274 10.52 18.18 20.99
CA LEU A 274 10.18 18.67 19.67
C LEU A 274 9.92 17.49 18.72
N ALA A 275 8.85 17.59 17.93
CA ALA A 275 8.58 16.82 16.74
C ALA A 275 8.68 17.71 15.51
N ARG A 276 9.11 17.14 14.37
CA ARG A 276 9.15 17.84 13.09
C ARG A 276 8.31 17.07 12.07
N GLU A 277 7.46 17.79 11.34
CA GLU A 277 6.79 17.23 10.17
C GLU A 277 7.81 17.02 9.05
N ALA A 278 7.79 15.82 8.43
CA ALA A 278 8.85 15.37 7.56
C ALA A 278 8.85 16.02 6.17
N LEU A 279 7.69 16.47 5.67
CA LEU A 279 7.54 17.03 4.33
C LEU A 279 7.55 18.57 4.32
N THR A 280 6.96 19.18 5.33
CA THR A 280 6.84 20.66 5.44
C THR A 280 7.87 21.29 6.37
N PHE A 281 8.55 20.45 7.18
CA PHE A 281 9.50 20.85 8.23
C PHE A 281 8.87 21.68 9.37
N GLN A 282 7.56 21.73 9.47
CA GLN A 282 6.88 22.38 10.58
C GLN A 282 7.26 21.71 11.90
N GLN A 283 7.45 22.54 12.94
CA GLN A 283 7.83 22.06 14.27
C GLN A 283 6.65 22.08 15.23
N PHE A 284 6.59 21.05 16.09
CA PHE A 284 5.58 20.88 17.11
C PHE A 284 6.25 20.64 18.46
N PHE A 285 5.90 21.42 19.47
CA PHE A 285 6.41 21.24 20.82
C PHE A 285 5.67 20.13 21.56
N ALA A 286 6.42 19.31 22.30
CA ALA A 286 5.90 18.19 23.09
C ALA A 286 6.28 18.31 24.58
N PRO A 287 5.81 19.35 25.28
CA PRO A 287 6.17 19.59 26.68
C PRO A 287 5.77 18.43 27.56
N GLY A 288 6.70 18.00 28.44
CA GLY A 288 6.47 16.88 29.33
C GLY A 288 6.28 15.53 28.62
N GLY A 289 6.87 15.37 27.42
CA GLY A 289 6.80 14.10 26.68
C GLY A 289 5.44 13.83 26.04
N LYS A 290 4.62 14.85 25.82
CA LYS A 290 3.27 14.72 25.30
C LYS A 290 3.05 15.65 24.10
N LEU A 291 2.88 15.06 22.94
CA LEU A 291 2.58 15.78 21.70
C LEU A 291 1.06 15.88 21.50
N ARG A 292 0.56 17.09 21.30
CA ARG A 292 -0.85 17.36 21.00
C ARG A 292 -0.96 17.84 19.56
N LEU A 293 -1.83 17.19 18.79
CA LEU A 293 -2.04 17.46 17.38
C LEU A 293 -3.51 17.72 17.13
N ARG A 294 -3.79 18.70 16.29
CA ARG A 294 -5.09 18.87 15.67
C ARG A 294 -4.97 18.45 14.20
N LEU A 295 -5.69 17.40 13.84
CA LEU A 295 -5.75 16.87 12.49
C LEU A 295 -6.95 17.49 11.77
N PRO A 296 -6.76 18.38 10.80
CA PRO A 296 -7.86 18.94 10.02
C PRO A 296 -8.63 17.83 9.25
N PRO A 297 -9.82 18.13 8.72
CA PRO A 297 -10.52 17.21 7.84
C PRO A 297 -9.64 16.80 6.66
N VAL A 298 -9.73 15.55 6.26
CA VAL A 298 -9.05 14.94 5.10
C VAL A 298 -7.60 15.42 4.98
N SER A 299 -6.80 15.15 6.01
CA SER A 299 -5.41 15.61 6.10
C SER A 299 -4.51 14.59 6.77
N GLY A 300 -3.21 14.78 6.63
CA GLY A 300 -2.22 13.94 7.30
C GLY A 300 -0.91 14.69 7.52
N MET A 301 -0.11 14.18 8.45
CA MET A 301 1.27 14.60 8.69
C MET A 301 2.13 13.40 9.09
N ILE A 302 3.40 13.46 8.74
CA ILE A 302 4.38 12.44 9.12
C ILE A 302 5.42 13.11 10.02
N LEU A 303 5.51 12.67 11.26
CA LEU A 303 6.35 13.24 12.31
C LEU A 303 7.61 12.40 12.55
N ILE A 304 8.73 13.11 12.74
CA ILE A 304 10.06 12.54 12.96
C ILE A 304 10.77 13.22 14.13
#